data_20c22d5606935d26fc334dcf787710f6
#
_entry.id   20c22d5606935d26fc334dcf787710f6
#
_cell.length_a   1.000
_cell.length_b   1.000
_cell.length_c   1.000
_cell.angle_alpha   90.00
_cell.angle_beta   90.00
_cell.angle_gamma   90.00
#
_symmetry.space_group_name_H-M   'P 1'
#
loop_
_entity.id
_entity.type
_entity.pdbx_description
1 polymer ?
#
loop_
_entity_poly.entity_id
_entity_poly.type
_entity_poly.pdbx_seq_one_letter_code
_entity_poly.pdbx_strand_id
1 'polypeptide(L)'
;MLALPAAPQPAPRRQVFVGTAVAGAAGMMLIGGMMATWLKFRADAPVRESMKRGLIKDWMPEKVIVPEIATNLMLIGFFVVCVMAQWAVYSAKRNDRPHTGLALSVSALMTLAILNAQIFIWTQMGVAARDGAFHSMFYAATG
;
A
#
# COMPACT_ATOMS: atom_id res chain seq x y z
N MET A 1 -2.58 34.78 45.02
CA MET A 1 -3.14 34.68 43.65
C MET A 1 -3.85 33.32 43.55
N LEU A 2 -5.19 33.30 43.53
CA LEU A 2 -5.95 32.06 43.29
C LEU A 2 -5.80 31.69 41.84
N ALA A 3 -5.11 30.57 41.51
CA ALA A 3 -5.08 30.03 40.15
C ALA A 3 -6.49 29.58 39.76
N LEU A 4 -6.99 30.10 38.66
CA LEU A 4 -8.26 29.63 38.07
C LEU A 4 -8.17 28.14 37.78
N PRO A 5 -9.24 27.35 38.02
CA PRO A 5 -9.28 25.95 37.67
C PRO A 5 -9.05 25.78 36.15
N ALA A 6 -8.28 24.79 35.77
CA ALA A 6 -8.02 24.50 34.37
C ALA A 6 -9.34 24.31 33.61
N ALA A 7 -9.45 24.96 32.46
CA ALA A 7 -10.63 24.81 31.61
C ALA A 7 -10.87 23.33 31.28
N PRO A 8 -12.12 22.85 31.27
CA PRO A 8 -12.45 21.49 30.94
C PRO A 8 -11.92 21.15 29.53
N GLN A 9 -11.18 20.05 29.39
CA GLN A 9 -10.69 19.61 28.08
C GLN A 9 -11.88 19.36 27.14
N PRO A 10 -11.85 19.87 25.89
CA PRO A 10 -12.91 19.61 24.95
C PRO A 10 -13.04 18.11 24.71
N ALA A 11 -14.27 17.59 24.70
CA ALA A 11 -14.54 16.18 24.45
C ALA A 11 -13.89 15.74 23.11
N PRO A 12 -13.30 14.54 23.06
CA PRO A 12 -12.66 14.06 21.85
C PRO A 12 -13.64 14.07 20.68
N ARG A 13 -13.28 14.75 19.59
CA ARG A 13 -14.18 14.96 18.43
C ARG A 13 -14.42 13.60 17.75
N ARG A 14 -15.59 13.02 17.97
CA ARG A 14 -16.04 11.78 17.30
C ARG A 14 -15.99 11.89 15.77
N GLN A 15 -16.08 13.10 15.24
CA GLN A 15 -16.00 13.40 13.81
C GLN A 15 -14.71 12.89 13.15
N VAL A 16 -13.53 13.05 13.82
CA VAL A 16 -12.25 12.55 13.30
C VAL A 16 -12.25 11.03 13.24
N PHE A 17 -12.77 10.37 14.26
CA PHE A 17 -12.87 8.91 14.29
C PHE A 17 -13.78 8.38 13.16
N VAL A 18 -14.98 8.98 13.01
CA VAL A 18 -15.92 8.59 11.95
C VAL A 18 -15.32 8.85 10.56
N GLY A 19 -14.70 10.01 10.35
CA GLY A 19 -14.05 10.33 9.08
C GLY A 19 -12.93 9.34 8.73
N THR A 20 -12.10 8.98 9.70
CA THR A 20 -11.02 8.01 9.50
C THR A 20 -11.56 6.60 9.21
N ALA A 21 -12.62 6.18 9.92
CA ALA A 21 -13.27 4.90 9.70
C ALA A 21 -13.90 4.81 8.30
N VAL A 22 -14.59 5.87 7.86
CA VAL A 22 -15.17 5.94 6.50
C VAL A 22 -14.08 5.91 5.43
N ALA A 23 -13.01 6.70 5.61
CA ALA A 23 -11.87 6.71 4.68
C ALA A 23 -11.19 5.34 4.61
N GLY A 24 -10.99 4.67 5.75
CA GLY A 24 -10.44 3.32 5.80
C GLY A 24 -11.32 2.29 5.11
N ALA A 25 -12.64 2.34 5.34
CA ALA A 25 -13.60 1.47 4.67
C ALA A 25 -13.60 1.70 3.15
N ALA A 26 -13.61 2.95 2.70
CA ALA A 26 -13.54 3.29 1.27
C ALA A 26 -12.26 2.77 0.62
N GLY A 27 -11.10 2.91 1.29
CA GLY A 27 -9.82 2.36 0.82
C GLY A 27 -9.85 0.83 0.69
N MET A 28 -10.39 0.12 1.68
CA MET A 28 -10.54 -1.33 1.62
C MET A 28 -11.48 -1.77 0.48
N MET A 29 -12.59 -1.06 0.26
CA MET A 29 -13.51 -1.34 -0.85
C MET A 29 -12.84 -1.11 -2.20
N LEU A 30 -12.04 -0.05 -2.34
CA LEU A 30 -11.28 0.23 -3.55
C LEU A 30 -10.31 -0.92 -3.86
N ILE A 31 -9.47 -1.29 -2.90
CA ILE A 31 -8.49 -2.39 -3.04
C ILE A 31 -9.22 -3.70 -3.35
N GLY A 32 -10.31 -4.01 -2.61
CA GLY A 32 -11.12 -5.20 -2.85
C GLY A 32 -11.73 -5.24 -4.24
N GLY A 33 -12.22 -4.11 -4.75
CA GLY A 33 -12.75 -3.98 -6.11
C GLY A 33 -11.67 -4.20 -7.18
N MET A 34 -10.48 -3.65 -6.97
CA MET A 34 -9.33 -3.87 -7.87
C MET A 34 -8.90 -5.33 -7.90
N MET A 35 -8.82 -5.98 -6.72
CA MET A 35 -8.53 -7.41 -6.62
C MET A 35 -9.59 -8.28 -7.32
N ALA A 36 -10.87 -7.98 -7.12
CA ALA A 36 -11.95 -8.69 -7.79
C ALA A 36 -11.88 -8.54 -9.31
N THR A 37 -11.60 -7.33 -9.80
CA THR A 37 -11.42 -7.06 -11.24
C THR A 37 -10.21 -7.81 -11.79
N TRP A 38 -9.10 -7.83 -11.07
CA TRP A 38 -7.91 -8.61 -11.42
C TRP A 38 -8.23 -10.10 -11.57
N LEU A 39 -8.93 -10.68 -10.59
CA LEU A 39 -9.31 -12.09 -10.61
C LEU A 39 -10.26 -12.40 -11.78
N LYS A 40 -11.20 -11.50 -12.09
CA LYS A 40 -12.10 -11.64 -13.22
C LYS A 40 -11.34 -11.65 -14.53
N PHE A 41 -10.51 -10.65 -14.81
CA PHE A 41 -9.69 -10.63 -16.03
C PHE A 41 -8.79 -11.84 -16.17
N ARG A 42 -8.21 -12.32 -15.06
CA ARG A 42 -7.44 -13.56 -15.06
C ARG A 42 -8.31 -14.78 -15.37
N ALA A 43 -9.55 -14.82 -14.89
CA ALA A 43 -10.47 -15.92 -15.15
C ALA A 43 -10.93 -15.95 -16.61
N ASP A 44 -11.17 -14.77 -17.19
CA ASP A 44 -11.66 -14.60 -18.56
C ASP A 44 -10.52 -14.65 -19.60
N ALA A 45 -9.26 -14.71 -19.18
CA ALA A 45 -8.11 -14.76 -20.07
C ALA A 45 -8.15 -16.04 -20.94
N PRO A 46 -7.84 -15.93 -22.26
CA PRO A 46 -7.84 -17.07 -23.16
C PRO A 46 -6.80 -18.11 -22.73
N VAL A 47 -7.09 -19.37 -23.04
CA VAL A 47 -6.16 -20.46 -22.81
C VAL A 47 -5.28 -20.60 -24.03
N ARG A 48 -3.95 -20.63 -23.81
CA ARG A 48 -2.99 -20.90 -24.88
C ARG A 48 -2.07 -22.05 -24.50
N GLU A 49 -1.55 -22.69 -25.51
CA GLU A 49 -0.59 -23.76 -25.37
C GLU A 49 0.84 -23.19 -25.21
N SER A 50 1.52 -23.55 -24.13
CA SER A 50 2.91 -23.17 -23.90
C SER A 50 3.80 -24.37 -24.06
N MET A 51 4.91 -24.24 -24.82
CA MET A 51 5.89 -25.31 -25.03
C MET A 51 6.50 -25.86 -23.73
N LYS A 52 6.51 -25.06 -22.65
CA LYS A 52 7.16 -25.45 -21.38
C LYS A 52 6.17 -25.91 -20.30
N ARG A 53 4.90 -25.50 -20.35
CA ARG A 53 3.94 -25.66 -19.26
C ARG A 53 2.60 -26.27 -19.67
N GLY A 54 2.43 -26.70 -20.93
CA GLY A 54 1.15 -27.17 -21.42
C GLY A 54 0.10 -26.06 -21.56
N LEU A 55 -1.18 -26.37 -21.30
CA LEU A 55 -2.27 -25.40 -21.39
C LEU A 55 -2.21 -24.41 -20.23
N ILE A 56 -1.95 -23.15 -20.53
CA ILE A 56 -1.91 -22.05 -19.56
C ILE A 56 -2.86 -20.94 -19.95
N LYS A 57 -3.36 -20.20 -18.99
CA LYS A 57 -4.11 -18.95 -19.26
C LYS A 57 -3.15 -17.87 -19.74
N ASP A 58 -3.49 -17.20 -20.84
CA ASP A 58 -2.71 -16.08 -21.41
C ASP A 58 -3.00 -14.78 -20.66
N TRP A 59 -2.72 -14.82 -19.34
CA TRP A 59 -2.89 -13.68 -18.46
C TRP A 59 -1.60 -12.90 -18.29
N MET A 60 -0.51 -13.58 -17.97
CA MET A 60 0.80 -12.98 -17.78
C MET A 60 1.65 -13.20 -19.02
N PRO A 61 2.11 -12.14 -19.71
CA PRO A 61 2.99 -12.27 -20.86
C PRO A 61 4.28 -13.01 -20.52
N GLU A 62 4.75 -13.91 -21.40
CA GLU A 62 5.93 -14.73 -21.13
C GLU A 62 7.24 -13.94 -20.93
N LYS A 63 7.29 -12.73 -21.48
CA LYS A 63 8.47 -11.85 -21.40
C LYS A 63 8.52 -10.99 -20.14
N VAL A 64 7.44 -10.96 -19.35
CA VAL A 64 7.37 -10.12 -18.15
C VAL A 64 7.93 -10.89 -16.97
N ILE A 65 9.04 -10.42 -16.45
CA ILE A 65 9.66 -10.93 -15.22
C ILE A 65 9.44 -9.90 -14.12
N VAL A 66 8.66 -10.27 -13.11
CA VAL A 66 8.52 -9.44 -11.90
C VAL A 66 9.75 -9.67 -11.02
N PRO A 67 10.48 -8.62 -10.62
CA PRO A 67 11.66 -8.78 -9.75
C PRO A 67 11.21 -9.19 -8.34
N GLU A 68 11.31 -10.47 -8.02
CA GLU A 68 10.84 -11.06 -6.76
C GLU A 68 11.52 -10.44 -5.53
N ILE A 69 12.82 -10.19 -5.59
CA ILE A 69 13.58 -9.62 -4.47
C ILE A 69 13.06 -8.23 -4.12
N ALA A 70 12.88 -7.35 -5.12
CA ALA A 70 12.39 -6.00 -4.89
C ALA A 70 10.94 -6.00 -4.33
N THR A 71 10.10 -6.89 -4.84
CA THR A 71 8.72 -7.06 -4.37
C THR A 71 8.66 -7.55 -2.92
N ASN A 72 9.48 -8.52 -2.55
CA ASN A 72 9.54 -9.04 -1.18
C ASN A 72 10.10 -7.99 -0.20
N LEU A 73 11.13 -7.24 -0.59
CA LEU A 73 11.68 -6.15 0.22
C LEU A 73 10.63 -5.04 0.43
N MET A 74 9.86 -4.72 -0.59
CA MET A 74 8.77 -3.75 -0.48
C MET A 74 7.68 -4.23 0.49
N LEU A 75 7.32 -5.51 0.46
CA LEU A 75 6.36 -6.10 1.41
C LEU A 75 6.85 -5.99 2.86
N ILE A 76 8.12 -6.30 3.11
CA ILE A 76 8.75 -6.12 4.42
C ILE A 76 8.73 -4.64 4.83
N GLY A 77 9.03 -3.74 3.88
CA GLY A 77 8.97 -2.29 4.09
C GLY A 77 7.60 -1.81 4.55
N PHE A 78 6.52 -2.29 3.97
CA PHE A 78 5.15 -1.98 4.40
C PHE A 78 4.90 -2.42 5.86
N PHE A 79 5.36 -3.61 6.21
CA PHE A 79 5.24 -4.08 7.60
C PHE A 79 5.98 -3.18 8.57
N VAL A 80 7.21 -2.77 8.24
CA VAL A 80 8.00 -1.83 9.06
C VAL A 80 7.28 -0.49 9.20
N VAL A 81 6.71 0.08 8.12
CA VAL A 81 5.94 1.32 8.19
C VAL A 81 4.75 1.20 9.14
N CYS A 82 4.02 0.08 9.11
CA CYS A 82 2.90 -0.16 10.03
C CYS A 82 3.36 -0.16 11.50
N VAL A 83 4.48 -0.81 11.81
CA VAL A 83 5.06 -0.85 13.17
C VAL A 83 5.49 0.55 13.61
N MET A 84 6.16 1.31 12.74
CA MET A 84 6.61 2.67 13.05
C MET A 84 5.44 3.63 13.22
N ALA A 85 4.40 3.51 12.40
CA ALA A 85 3.16 4.29 12.55
C ALA A 85 2.48 4.01 13.91
N GLN A 86 2.42 2.75 14.33
CA GLN A 86 1.88 2.38 15.62
C GLN A 86 2.72 2.93 16.78
N TRP A 87 4.06 2.89 16.65
CA TRP A 87 4.96 3.50 17.63
C TRP A 87 4.76 5.01 17.70
N ALA A 88 4.61 5.70 16.58
CA ALA A 88 4.33 7.14 16.55
C ALA A 88 3.04 7.49 17.32
N VAL A 89 1.97 6.70 17.11
CA VAL A 89 0.69 6.89 17.84
C VAL A 89 0.88 6.68 19.34
N TYR A 90 1.62 5.65 19.73
CA TYR A 90 1.89 5.34 21.14
C TYR A 90 2.69 6.45 21.82
N SER A 91 3.76 6.93 21.19
CA SER A 91 4.59 8.02 21.69
C SER A 91 3.82 9.34 21.76
N ALA A 92 2.99 9.63 20.76
CA ALA A 92 2.14 10.82 20.74
C ALA A 92 1.14 10.83 21.90
N LYS A 93 0.51 9.68 22.23
CA LYS A 93 -0.39 9.55 23.38
C LYS A 93 0.30 9.83 24.72
N ARG A 94 1.61 9.62 24.79
CA ARG A 94 2.44 9.90 25.98
C ARG A 94 3.04 11.30 26.00
N ASN A 95 2.72 12.14 25.01
CA ASN A 95 3.33 13.47 24.82
C ASN A 95 4.86 13.41 24.65
N ASP A 96 5.39 12.28 24.23
CA ASP A 96 6.83 12.09 23.98
C ASP A 96 7.17 12.59 22.57
N ARG A 97 7.47 13.86 22.46
CA ARG A 97 7.76 14.54 21.20
C ARG A 97 8.99 13.98 20.47
N PRO A 98 10.14 13.72 21.13
CA PRO A 98 11.30 13.17 20.46
C PRO A 98 11.04 11.83 19.79
N HIS A 99 10.44 10.87 20.50
CA HIS A 99 10.13 9.54 19.95
C HIS A 99 9.04 9.60 18.87
N THR A 100 8.05 10.48 19.01
CA THR A 100 7.05 10.70 17.96
C THR A 100 7.71 11.23 16.68
N GLY A 101 8.59 12.22 16.81
CA GLY A 101 9.33 12.78 15.66
C GLY A 101 10.22 11.73 15.01
N LEU A 102 10.94 10.93 15.79
CA LEU A 102 11.79 9.85 15.30
C LEU A 102 10.96 8.80 14.53
N ALA A 103 9.88 8.31 15.11
CA ALA A 103 9.02 7.30 14.48
C ALA A 103 8.39 7.80 13.17
N LEU A 104 7.95 9.05 13.13
CA LEU A 104 7.42 9.66 11.89
C LEU A 104 8.51 9.82 10.82
N SER A 105 9.72 10.25 11.22
CA SER A 105 10.84 10.39 10.27
C SER A 105 11.23 9.05 9.66
N VAL A 106 11.32 7.98 10.49
CA VAL A 106 11.61 6.64 9.99
C VAL A 106 10.50 6.14 9.07
N SER A 107 9.23 6.35 9.43
CA SER A 107 8.09 6.01 8.57
C SER A 107 8.16 6.72 7.22
N ALA A 108 8.50 8.02 7.21
CA ALA A 108 8.62 8.80 5.98
C ALA A 108 9.76 8.27 5.09
N LEU A 109 10.93 7.99 5.66
CA LEU A 109 12.07 7.42 4.93
C LEU A 109 11.74 6.05 4.34
N MET A 110 11.09 5.18 5.12
CA MET A 110 10.66 3.87 4.63
C MET A 110 9.62 3.98 3.51
N THR A 111 8.69 4.93 3.61
CA THR A 111 7.71 5.19 2.54
C THR A 111 8.39 5.65 1.26
N LEU A 112 9.38 6.54 1.35
CA LEU A 112 10.18 6.95 0.19
C LEU A 112 10.96 5.78 -0.41
N ALA A 113 11.51 4.89 0.41
CA ALA A 113 12.19 3.68 -0.06
C ALA A 113 11.22 2.74 -0.80
N ILE A 114 9.99 2.56 -0.29
CA ILE A 114 8.93 1.78 -0.94
C ILE A 114 8.56 2.38 -2.30
N LEU A 115 8.37 3.71 -2.38
CA LEU A 115 8.07 4.39 -3.64
C LEU A 115 9.21 4.21 -4.67
N ASN A 116 10.46 4.31 -4.22
CA ASN A 116 11.62 4.08 -5.08
C ASN A 116 11.70 2.62 -5.56
N ALA A 117 11.42 1.66 -4.68
CA ALA A 117 11.35 0.25 -5.05
C ALA A 117 10.22 -0.02 -6.06
N GLN A 118 9.07 0.65 -5.92
CA GLN A 118 7.96 0.55 -6.88
C GLN A 118 8.34 1.07 -8.26
N ILE A 119 8.98 2.24 -8.33
CA ILE A 119 9.50 2.79 -9.60
C ILE A 119 10.51 1.84 -10.22
N PHE A 120 11.41 1.26 -9.41
CA PHE A 120 12.39 0.27 -9.88
C PHE A 120 11.69 -0.97 -10.48
N ILE A 121 10.65 -1.51 -9.82
CA ILE A 121 9.86 -2.63 -10.34
C ILE A 121 9.27 -2.28 -11.70
N TRP A 122 8.65 -1.11 -11.83
CA TRP A 122 8.08 -0.66 -13.11
C TRP A 122 9.11 -0.52 -14.22
N THR A 123 10.28 0.03 -13.92
CA THR A 123 11.37 0.17 -14.91
C THR A 123 11.94 -1.17 -15.34
N GLN A 124 12.06 -2.12 -14.41
CA GLN A 124 12.55 -3.48 -14.71
C GLN A 124 11.57 -4.30 -15.53
N MET A 125 10.27 -4.12 -15.33
CA MET A 125 9.26 -4.81 -16.14
C MET A 125 9.25 -4.36 -17.59
N GLY A 126 9.65 -3.10 -17.90
CA GLY A 126 9.86 -2.59 -19.25
C GLY A 126 8.61 -2.65 -20.16
N VAL A 127 7.40 -2.70 -19.58
CA VAL A 127 6.14 -2.85 -20.30
C VAL A 127 5.29 -1.58 -20.18
N ALA A 128 4.59 -1.22 -21.24
CA ALA A 128 3.68 -0.09 -21.20
C ALA A 128 2.28 -0.51 -20.73
N ALA A 129 1.60 0.37 -19.99
CA ALA A 129 0.24 0.09 -19.50
C ALA A 129 -0.77 -0.22 -20.62
N ARG A 130 -0.52 0.28 -21.84
CA ARG A 130 -1.35 0.06 -23.03
C ARG A 130 -1.20 -1.33 -23.66
N ASP A 131 -0.22 -2.13 -23.26
CA ASP A 131 0.14 -3.37 -23.94
C ASP A 131 -0.79 -4.55 -23.63
N GLY A 132 -1.73 -4.36 -22.68
CA GLY A 132 -2.74 -5.37 -22.37
C GLY A 132 -3.42 -5.20 -21.01
N ALA A 133 -4.45 -6.03 -20.77
CA ALA A 133 -5.25 -5.99 -19.55
C ALA A 133 -4.41 -6.27 -18.29
N PHE A 134 -3.46 -7.18 -18.37
CA PHE A 134 -2.52 -7.45 -17.26
C PHE A 134 -1.73 -6.21 -16.89
N HIS A 135 -1.13 -5.53 -17.87
CA HIS A 135 -0.27 -4.36 -17.65
C HIS A 135 -1.05 -3.19 -17.06
N SER A 136 -2.20 -2.84 -17.67
CA SER A 136 -3.04 -1.75 -17.18
C SER A 136 -3.54 -2.01 -15.76
N MET A 137 -3.97 -3.23 -15.46
CA MET A 137 -4.40 -3.60 -14.10
C MET A 137 -3.26 -3.64 -13.09
N PHE A 138 -2.07 -4.09 -13.51
CA PHE A 138 -0.89 -4.07 -12.66
C PHE A 138 -0.52 -2.64 -12.23
N TYR A 139 -0.44 -1.72 -13.20
CA TYR A 139 -0.17 -0.31 -12.90
C TYR A 139 -1.28 0.34 -12.07
N ALA A 140 -2.55 0.05 -12.36
CA ALA A 140 -3.65 0.58 -11.58
C ALA A 140 -3.66 0.07 -10.12
N ALA A 141 -3.25 -1.18 -9.90
CA ALA A 141 -3.24 -1.78 -8.56
C ALA A 141 -2.01 -1.39 -7.73
N THR A 142 -0.89 -1.01 -8.39
CA THR A 142 0.39 -0.74 -7.73
C THR A 142 0.80 0.74 -7.75
N GLY A 143 0.12 1.59 -8.51
CA GLY A 143 0.34 3.04 -8.61
C GLY A 143 -0.68 3.83 -7.87
#